data_44207431613d6d25f0884a7a79e7e062
#
_entry.id   44207431613d6d25f0884a7a79e7e062
#
_cell.length_a   1.000
_cell.length_b   1.000
_cell.length_c   1.000
_cell.angle_alpha   90.00
_cell.angle_beta   90.00
_cell.angle_gamma   90.00
#
_symmetry.space_group_name_H-M   'P 1'
#
loop_
_entity.id
_entity.type
_entity.pdbx_description
1 polymer ?
#
loop_
_entity_poly.entity_id
_entity_poly.type
_entity_poly.pdbx_seq_one_letter_code
_entity_poly.pdbx_strand_id
1 'polypeptide(L)'
;VVEKHFLDSLTLLSHCRIKQGAKLIDVGTGAGFPGIPLKIMRPDLELTLLDGLNKRLVFLGEVCSALGLEAKRVHKRAEEAGLDHKMRESYDIVTARAVAPLNVLCEYCLPLVKMKGHFLAMKGPGAEEELEQASHALELLGGTDVEVFSLFLPEAGERKILSIQKKAFTPKGYPRHGGTITKHPL
;
A
#
# COMPACT_ATOMS: atom_id res chain seq x y z
N VAL A 1 19.65 0.16 -8.44
CA VAL A 1 18.97 -0.42 -7.26
C VAL A 1 18.65 0.66 -6.25
N VAL A 2 19.64 1.47 -5.80
CA VAL A 2 19.45 2.47 -4.74
C VAL A 2 18.32 3.42 -5.08
N GLU A 3 18.37 4.09 -6.21
CA GLU A 3 17.38 5.09 -6.61
C GLU A 3 16.01 4.46 -6.89
N LYS A 4 15.98 3.39 -7.70
CA LYS A 4 14.74 2.74 -8.13
C LYS A 4 13.95 2.05 -7.02
N HIS A 5 14.59 1.76 -5.88
CA HIS A 5 13.93 1.06 -4.79
C HIS A 5 13.98 1.84 -3.47
N PHE A 6 15.16 2.28 -3.03
CA PHE A 6 15.28 2.95 -1.74
C PHE A 6 14.81 4.41 -1.81
N LEU A 7 15.36 5.23 -2.69
CA LEU A 7 14.93 6.63 -2.82
C LEU A 7 13.48 6.75 -3.25
N ASP A 8 13.05 5.93 -4.22
CA ASP A 8 11.65 5.85 -4.63
C ASP A 8 10.73 5.59 -3.43
N SER A 9 11.06 4.62 -2.57
CA SER A 9 10.28 4.34 -1.35
C SER A 9 10.23 5.53 -0.39
N LEU A 10 11.34 6.25 -0.22
CA LEU A 10 11.44 7.38 0.70
C LEU A 10 10.71 8.64 0.20
N THR A 11 10.35 8.71 -1.08
CA THR A 11 9.54 9.82 -1.61
C THR A 11 8.18 9.93 -0.90
N LEU A 12 7.64 8.83 -0.38
CA LEU A 12 6.43 8.86 0.44
C LEU A 12 6.55 9.76 1.67
N LEU A 13 7.73 9.81 2.30
CA LEU A 13 7.97 10.67 3.48
C LEU A 13 8.00 12.16 3.14
N SER A 14 8.39 12.50 1.91
CA SER A 14 8.48 13.89 1.45
C SER A 14 7.14 14.45 0.99
N HIS A 15 6.24 13.59 0.52
CA HIS A 15 5.00 14.01 -0.13
C HIS A 15 3.75 13.68 0.70
N CYS A 16 3.86 12.75 1.66
CA CYS A 16 2.72 12.30 2.44
C CYS A 16 2.94 12.54 3.94
N ARG A 17 1.94 13.13 4.60
CA ARG A 17 2.00 13.36 6.05
C ARG A 17 1.67 12.07 6.81
N ILE A 18 2.69 11.40 7.31
CA ILE A 18 2.56 10.20 8.14
C ILE A 18 2.75 10.58 9.61
N LYS A 19 1.71 10.33 10.42
CA LYS A 19 1.72 10.61 11.86
C LYS A 19 2.79 9.80 12.59
N GLN A 20 3.26 10.32 13.73
CA GLN A 20 4.14 9.57 14.61
C GLN A 20 3.41 8.34 15.16
N GLY A 21 4.10 7.19 15.21
CA GLY A 21 3.54 5.93 15.67
C GLY A 21 2.43 5.36 14.78
N ALA A 22 2.34 5.79 13.52
CA ALA A 22 1.31 5.31 12.61
C ALA A 22 1.42 3.81 12.35
N LYS A 23 0.27 3.13 12.29
CA LYS A 23 0.17 1.74 11.81
C LYS A 23 0.21 1.74 10.29
N LEU A 24 1.27 1.18 9.73
CA LEU A 24 1.48 1.10 8.30
C LEU A 24 1.50 -0.37 7.86
N ILE A 25 0.75 -0.68 6.80
CA ILE A 25 0.83 -1.97 6.12
C ILE A 25 1.31 -1.79 4.69
N ASP A 26 2.29 -2.60 4.31
CA ASP A 26 2.82 -2.69 2.95
C ASP A 26 2.24 -3.92 2.26
N VAL A 27 1.35 -3.71 1.30
CA VAL A 27 0.56 -4.75 0.62
C VAL A 27 1.30 -5.27 -0.60
N GLY A 28 1.56 -6.58 -0.62
CA GLY A 28 2.39 -7.19 -1.65
C GLY A 28 3.84 -6.71 -1.56
N THR A 29 4.37 -6.71 -0.34
CA THR A 29 5.67 -6.09 0.01
C THR A 29 6.86 -6.59 -0.80
N GLY A 30 6.80 -7.81 -1.35
CA GLY A 30 7.87 -8.39 -2.16
C GLY A 30 9.20 -8.49 -1.42
N ALA A 31 10.18 -7.72 -1.89
CA ALA A 31 11.49 -7.61 -1.24
C ALA A 31 11.53 -6.55 -0.11
N GLY A 32 10.38 -6.08 0.36
CA GLY A 32 10.27 -5.13 1.48
C GLY A 32 10.16 -3.66 1.07
N PHE A 33 9.73 -3.38 -0.16
CA PHE A 33 9.60 -2.02 -0.67
C PHE A 33 8.13 -1.63 -0.91
N PRO A 34 7.67 -0.50 -0.36
CA PRO A 34 8.42 0.56 0.33
C PRO A 34 8.60 0.35 1.84
N GLY A 35 8.03 -0.68 2.45
CA GLY A 35 7.91 -0.84 3.90
C GLY A 35 9.23 -0.76 4.68
N ILE A 36 10.26 -1.52 4.28
CA ILE A 36 11.55 -1.57 4.99
C ILE A 36 12.28 -0.22 4.96
N PRO A 37 12.48 0.47 3.82
CA PRO A 37 13.07 1.80 3.82
C PRO A 37 12.32 2.80 4.68
N LEU A 38 10.98 2.77 4.68
CA LEU A 38 10.17 3.64 5.53
C LEU A 38 10.43 3.36 7.02
N LYS A 39 10.50 2.09 7.42
CA LYS A 39 10.78 1.69 8.82
C LYS A 39 12.17 2.09 9.28
N ILE A 40 13.18 2.02 8.40
CA ILE A 40 14.55 2.48 8.69
C ILE A 40 14.56 3.98 9.01
N MET A 41 13.90 4.79 8.18
CA MET A 41 13.86 6.24 8.35
C MET A 41 12.86 6.71 9.42
N ARG A 42 11.86 5.90 9.72
CA ARG A 42 10.80 6.17 10.70
C ARG A 42 10.65 4.95 11.63
N PRO A 43 11.58 4.79 12.60
CA PRO A 43 11.56 3.67 13.55
C PRO A 43 10.30 3.61 14.42
N ASP A 44 9.60 4.74 14.54
CA ASP A 44 8.34 4.87 15.28
C ASP A 44 7.16 4.17 14.62
N LEU A 45 7.22 3.84 13.31
CA LEU A 45 6.12 3.20 12.59
C LEU A 45 5.87 1.77 13.08
N GLU A 46 4.60 1.43 13.29
CA GLU A 46 4.16 0.05 13.48
C GLU A 46 3.99 -0.63 12.11
N LEU A 47 5.07 -1.22 11.59
CA LEU A 47 5.10 -1.81 10.25
C LEU A 47 4.54 -3.22 10.21
N THR A 48 3.63 -3.46 9.27
CA THR A 48 3.17 -4.78 8.85
C THR A 48 3.55 -5.02 7.39
N LEU A 49 4.21 -6.14 7.12
CA LEU A 49 4.58 -6.61 5.79
C LEU A 49 3.63 -7.74 5.39
N LEU A 50 2.82 -7.51 4.36
CA LEU A 50 1.84 -8.48 3.86
C LEU A 50 2.29 -9.02 2.50
N ASP A 51 2.38 -10.33 2.36
CA ASP A 51 2.64 -10.99 1.08
C ASP A 51 1.96 -12.36 1.00
N GLY A 52 1.49 -12.72 -0.19
CA GLY A 52 0.92 -14.03 -0.47
C GLY A 52 1.96 -15.16 -0.60
N LEU A 53 3.25 -14.83 -0.64
CA LEU A 53 4.34 -15.80 -0.75
C LEU A 53 5.18 -15.87 0.52
N ASN A 54 5.01 -16.94 1.30
CA ASN A 54 5.69 -17.09 2.59
C ASN A 54 7.22 -17.02 2.49
N LYS A 55 7.83 -17.50 1.41
CA LYS A 55 9.30 -17.43 1.21
C LYS A 55 9.83 -15.99 1.24
N ARG A 56 9.05 -15.01 0.74
CA ARG A 56 9.42 -13.59 0.82
C ARG A 56 9.40 -13.08 2.25
N LEU A 57 8.41 -13.47 3.02
CA LEU A 57 8.29 -13.09 4.44
C LEU A 57 9.36 -13.73 5.31
N VAL A 58 9.81 -14.95 4.99
CA VAL A 58 10.97 -15.58 5.65
C VAL A 58 12.23 -14.74 5.40
N PHE A 59 12.52 -14.43 4.14
CA PHE A 59 13.62 -13.55 3.76
C PHE A 59 13.55 -12.18 4.47
N LEU A 60 12.37 -11.55 4.49
CA LEU A 60 12.19 -10.28 5.19
C LEU A 60 12.37 -10.40 6.72
N GLY A 61 12.12 -11.58 7.29
CA GLY A 61 12.45 -11.87 8.69
C GLY A 61 13.93 -11.82 8.94
N GLU A 62 14.73 -12.41 8.07
CA GLU A 62 16.21 -12.35 8.14
C GLU A 62 16.71 -10.91 7.95
N VAL A 63 16.16 -10.17 6.99
CA VAL A 63 16.48 -8.75 6.78
C VAL A 63 16.17 -7.91 8.02
N CYS A 64 14.97 -8.05 8.59
CA CYS A 64 14.58 -7.31 9.80
C CYS A 64 15.51 -7.66 10.97
N SER A 65 15.83 -8.95 11.17
CA SER A 65 16.75 -9.39 12.22
C SER A 65 18.14 -8.78 12.04
N ALA A 66 18.69 -8.82 10.83
CA ALA A 66 20.01 -8.28 10.54
C ALA A 66 20.09 -6.75 10.72
N LEU A 67 19.00 -6.04 10.50
CA LEU A 67 18.91 -4.57 10.63
C LEU A 67 18.39 -4.13 12.02
N GLY A 68 18.04 -5.04 12.91
CA GLY A 68 17.43 -4.72 14.21
C GLY A 68 16.07 -4.03 14.07
N LEU A 69 15.29 -4.36 13.05
CA LEU A 69 13.98 -3.77 12.78
C LEU A 69 12.85 -4.66 13.30
N GLU A 70 11.88 -4.05 13.96
CA GLU A 70 10.63 -4.71 14.33
C GLU A 70 9.57 -4.49 13.26
N ALA A 71 9.10 -5.57 12.64
CA ALA A 71 8.00 -5.56 11.68
C ALA A 71 7.15 -6.83 11.81
N LYS A 72 5.83 -6.66 11.81
CA LYS A 72 4.90 -7.77 11.73
C LYS A 72 4.89 -8.33 10.31
N ARG A 73 4.98 -9.64 10.16
CA ARG A 73 4.91 -10.32 8.87
C ARG A 73 3.63 -11.14 8.80
N VAL A 74 2.85 -10.95 7.75
CA VAL A 74 1.55 -11.59 7.59
C VAL A 74 1.50 -12.32 6.25
N HIS A 75 1.42 -13.65 6.31
CA HIS A 75 1.24 -14.50 5.13
C HIS A 75 -0.25 -14.64 4.84
N LYS A 76 -0.76 -13.77 4.01
CA LYS A 76 -2.13 -13.77 3.48
C LYS A 76 -2.16 -13.10 2.12
N ARG A 77 -3.18 -13.40 1.32
CA ARG A 77 -3.54 -12.56 0.19
C ARG A 77 -4.17 -11.26 0.68
N ALA A 78 -4.11 -10.21 -0.14
CA ALA A 78 -4.62 -8.89 0.23
C ALA A 78 -6.13 -8.92 0.52
N GLU A 79 -6.90 -9.63 -0.31
CA GLU A 79 -8.35 -9.79 -0.12
C GLU A 79 -8.69 -10.56 1.17
N GLU A 80 -7.89 -11.55 1.54
CA GLU A 80 -8.05 -12.29 2.80
C GLU A 80 -7.77 -11.39 4.01
N ALA A 81 -6.75 -10.54 3.91
CA ALA A 81 -6.43 -9.56 4.94
C ALA A 81 -7.53 -8.51 5.09
N GLY A 82 -8.11 -8.04 3.98
CA GLY A 82 -9.24 -7.09 3.97
C GLY A 82 -10.54 -7.64 4.56
N LEU A 83 -10.70 -8.98 4.60
CA LEU A 83 -11.83 -9.66 5.24
C LEU A 83 -11.54 -10.02 6.71
N ASP A 84 -10.28 -10.04 7.13
CA ASP A 84 -9.91 -10.35 8.51
C ASP A 84 -10.30 -9.19 9.44
N HIS A 85 -11.22 -9.45 10.37
CA HIS A 85 -11.75 -8.47 11.31
C HIS A 85 -10.70 -7.77 12.18
N LYS A 86 -9.50 -8.36 12.35
CA LYS A 86 -8.37 -7.76 13.08
C LYS A 86 -7.55 -6.80 12.23
N MET A 87 -7.67 -6.89 10.91
CA MET A 87 -6.90 -6.11 9.95
C MET A 87 -7.74 -5.09 9.19
N ARG A 88 -9.02 -5.43 8.96
CA ARG A 88 -9.96 -4.57 8.25
C ARG A 88 -10.05 -3.21 8.92
N GLU A 89 -9.89 -2.15 8.11
CA GLU A 89 -10.02 -0.75 8.51
C GLU A 89 -9.24 -0.37 9.79
N SER A 90 -8.04 -0.96 9.95
CA SER A 90 -7.23 -0.82 11.15
C SER A 90 -5.91 -0.07 10.97
N TYR A 91 -5.51 0.21 9.72
CA TYR A 91 -4.22 0.84 9.40
C TYR A 91 -4.39 2.33 9.09
N ASP A 92 -3.49 3.16 9.66
CA ASP A 92 -3.40 4.59 9.34
C ASP A 92 -2.99 4.82 7.91
N ILE A 93 -2.01 4.03 7.46
CA ILE A 93 -1.42 4.08 6.12
C ILE A 93 -1.39 2.67 5.54
N VAL A 94 -1.87 2.56 4.32
CA VAL A 94 -1.72 1.37 3.48
C VAL A 94 -0.87 1.76 2.28
N THR A 95 0.19 1.03 1.99
CA THR A 95 1.03 1.26 0.81
C THR A 95 0.97 0.07 -0.13
N ALA A 96 1.08 0.35 -1.43
CA ALA A 96 1.29 -0.68 -2.44
C ALA A 96 2.15 -0.12 -3.59
N ARG A 97 3.07 -0.95 -4.09
CA ARG A 97 3.93 -0.63 -5.23
C ARG A 97 3.96 -1.76 -6.24
N ALA A 98 3.68 -1.46 -7.52
CA ALA A 98 3.81 -2.38 -8.65
C ALA A 98 3.11 -3.75 -8.46
N VAL A 99 1.95 -3.77 -7.82
CA VAL A 99 1.19 -5.01 -7.54
C VAL A 99 0.15 -5.27 -8.64
N ALA A 100 -0.63 -4.25 -9.00
CA ALA A 100 -1.74 -4.35 -9.95
C ALA A 100 -2.18 -2.96 -10.46
N PRO A 101 -3.10 -2.87 -11.44
CA PRO A 101 -3.79 -1.62 -11.79
C PRO A 101 -4.54 -1.01 -10.62
N LEU A 102 -4.78 0.30 -10.64
CA LEU A 102 -5.29 1.04 -9.49
C LEU A 102 -6.69 0.58 -9.04
N ASN A 103 -7.59 0.27 -9.97
CA ASN A 103 -8.94 -0.23 -9.63
C ASN A 103 -8.87 -1.56 -8.85
N VAL A 104 -7.97 -2.46 -9.21
CA VAL A 104 -7.69 -3.70 -8.47
C VAL A 104 -7.05 -3.39 -7.11
N LEU A 105 -6.08 -2.47 -7.08
CA LEU A 105 -5.41 -2.05 -5.84
C LEU A 105 -6.38 -1.40 -4.86
N CYS A 106 -7.35 -0.63 -5.33
CA CYS A 106 -8.38 -0.05 -4.48
C CYS A 106 -9.13 -1.13 -3.69
N GLU A 107 -9.49 -2.23 -4.34
CA GLU A 107 -10.20 -3.33 -3.67
C GLU A 107 -9.30 -4.14 -2.73
N TYR A 108 -7.99 -4.23 -3.00
CA TYR A 108 -7.04 -4.86 -2.09
C TYR A 108 -6.67 -4.00 -0.88
N CYS A 109 -6.60 -2.68 -1.05
CA CYS A 109 -5.99 -1.78 -0.07
C CYS A 109 -7.00 -0.98 0.75
N LEU A 110 -8.06 -0.41 0.14
CA LEU A 110 -9.03 0.42 0.86
C LEU A 110 -9.75 -0.31 2.00
N PRO A 111 -10.05 -1.62 1.92
CA PRO A 111 -10.62 -2.35 3.04
C PRO A 111 -9.71 -2.43 4.28
N LEU A 112 -8.42 -2.18 4.14
CA LEU A 112 -7.44 -2.18 5.24
C LEU A 112 -7.27 -0.78 5.88
N VAL A 113 -7.60 0.28 5.12
CA VAL A 113 -7.45 1.68 5.57
C VAL A 113 -8.53 2.03 6.59
N LYS A 114 -8.13 2.50 7.76
CA LYS A 114 -9.08 3.03 8.76
C LYS A 114 -9.71 4.36 8.31
N MET A 115 -10.83 4.72 8.90
CA MET A 115 -11.45 6.03 8.66
C MET A 115 -10.46 7.17 8.86
N LYS A 116 -10.39 8.10 7.92
CA LYS A 116 -9.45 9.23 7.84
C LYS A 116 -7.98 8.82 7.63
N GLY A 117 -7.69 7.54 7.44
CA GLY A 117 -6.40 7.04 6.98
C GLY A 117 -6.21 7.20 5.47
N HIS A 118 -5.05 6.80 4.95
CA HIS A 118 -4.71 6.97 3.55
C HIS A 118 -4.19 5.69 2.92
N PHE A 119 -4.61 5.45 1.69
CA PHE A 119 -3.96 4.53 0.78
C PHE A 119 -2.97 5.31 -0.09
N LEU A 120 -1.69 4.93 -0.06
CA LEU A 120 -0.60 5.53 -0.81
C LEU A 120 -0.18 4.56 -1.92
N ALA A 121 -0.66 4.80 -3.14
CA ALA A 121 -0.31 4.00 -4.29
C ALA A 121 0.89 4.60 -5.03
N MET A 122 1.97 3.82 -5.15
CA MET A 122 3.16 4.21 -5.90
C MET A 122 3.03 3.73 -7.35
N LYS A 123 3.00 4.68 -8.29
CA LYS A 123 2.71 4.46 -9.69
C LYS A 123 3.77 5.08 -10.62
N GLY A 124 3.70 4.72 -11.90
CA GLY A 124 4.45 5.34 -12.99
C GLY A 124 3.65 6.40 -13.73
N PRO A 125 4.07 6.76 -14.96
CA PRO A 125 3.50 7.87 -15.75
C PRO A 125 2.01 7.75 -16.06
N GLY A 126 1.46 6.54 -16.22
CA GLY A 126 0.03 6.31 -16.54
C GLY A 126 -0.93 6.38 -15.34
N ALA A 127 -0.55 7.00 -14.24
CA ALA A 127 -1.34 7.00 -13.01
C ALA A 127 -2.67 7.76 -13.12
N GLU A 128 -2.72 8.82 -13.91
CA GLU A 128 -3.96 9.59 -14.13
C GLU A 128 -5.01 8.79 -14.90
N GLU A 129 -4.60 8.06 -15.92
CA GLU A 129 -5.51 7.19 -16.68
C GLU A 129 -6.03 6.04 -15.80
N GLU A 130 -5.15 5.45 -14.97
CA GLU A 130 -5.56 4.45 -13.99
C GLU A 130 -6.52 5.04 -12.94
N LEU A 131 -6.35 6.31 -12.56
CA LEU A 131 -7.22 6.99 -11.61
C LEU A 131 -8.63 7.20 -12.18
N GLU A 132 -8.75 7.60 -13.44
CA GLU A 132 -10.03 7.70 -14.12
C GLU A 132 -10.75 6.34 -14.17
N GLN A 133 -10.03 5.27 -14.53
CA GLN A 133 -10.56 3.90 -14.54
C GLN A 133 -10.96 3.38 -13.16
N ALA A 134 -10.33 3.87 -12.10
CA ALA A 134 -10.60 3.47 -10.73
C ALA A 134 -11.70 4.29 -10.04
N SER A 135 -12.31 5.27 -10.71
CA SER A 135 -13.30 6.18 -10.12
C SER A 135 -14.45 5.45 -9.43
N HIS A 136 -15.02 4.43 -10.06
CA HIS A 136 -16.08 3.61 -9.47
C HIS A 136 -15.59 2.82 -8.24
N ALA A 137 -14.40 2.22 -8.32
CA ALA A 137 -13.82 1.50 -7.20
C ALA A 137 -13.58 2.41 -5.99
N LEU A 138 -13.08 3.62 -6.22
CA LEU A 138 -12.84 4.62 -5.18
C LEU A 138 -14.16 5.00 -4.48
N GLU A 139 -15.18 5.38 -5.23
CA GLU A 139 -16.48 5.76 -4.69
C GLU A 139 -17.10 4.61 -3.88
N LEU A 140 -17.14 3.41 -4.45
CA LEU A 140 -17.75 2.24 -3.84
C LEU A 140 -17.04 1.82 -2.54
N LEU A 141 -15.72 1.88 -2.51
CA LEU A 141 -14.91 1.39 -1.39
C LEU A 141 -14.58 2.46 -0.33
N GLY A 142 -15.12 3.67 -0.52
CA GLY A 142 -15.00 4.76 0.45
C GLY A 142 -13.69 5.56 0.37
N GLY A 143 -12.99 5.50 -0.76
CA GLY A 143 -11.81 6.34 -1.05
C GLY A 143 -12.21 7.64 -1.74
N THR A 144 -11.69 8.76 -1.27
CA THR A 144 -11.94 10.09 -1.86
C THR A 144 -10.70 10.98 -1.72
N ASP A 145 -10.84 12.26 -2.11
CA ASP A 145 -9.80 13.28 -1.96
C ASP A 145 -8.43 12.77 -2.41
N VAL A 146 -8.35 12.41 -3.69
CA VAL A 146 -7.12 11.89 -4.27
C VAL A 146 -6.17 13.06 -4.56
N GLU A 147 -5.04 13.08 -3.88
CA GLU A 147 -3.93 13.96 -4.20
C GLU A 147 -2.91 13.20 -5.05
N VAL A 148 -2.47 13.83 -6.13
CA VAL A 148 -1.47 13.26 -7.05
C VAL A 148 -0.19 14.05 -6.93
N PHE A 149 0.88 13.39 -6.49
CA PHE A 149 2.23 13.96 -6.42
C PHE A 149 3.07 13.40 -7.56
N SER A 150 3.54 14.30 -8.43
CA SER A 150 4.46 13.95 -9.54
C SER A 150 5.89 14.27 -9.14
N LEU A 151 6.79 13.34 -9.39
CA LEU A 151 8.22 13.49 -9.13
C LEU A 151 9.03 12.81 -10.22
N PHE A 152 10.27 13.22 -10.38
CA PHE A 152 11.20 12.65 -11.33
C PHE A 152 12.45 12.15 -10.60
N LEU A 153 12.78 10.88 -10.82
CA LEU A 153 14.00 10.26 -10.33
C LEU A 153 14.95 10.07 -11.52
N PRO A 154 16.18 10.58 -11.48
CA PRO A 154 17.08 10.60 -12.65
C PRO A 154 17.27 9.25 -13.33
N GLU A 155 17.43 8.15 -12.57
CA GLU A 155 17.61 6.78 -13.12
C GLU A 155 16.29 6.00 -13.22
N ALA A 156 15.24 6.42 -12.51
CA ALA A 156 13.98 5.70 -12.43
C ALA A 156 12.86 6.35 -13.27
N GLY A 157 13.06 7.59 -13.72
CA GLY A 157 12.13 8.34 -14.52
C GLY A 157 10.97 8.93 -13.70
N GLU A 158 9.88 9.25 -14.39
CA GLU A 158 8.68 9.80 -13.77
C GLU A 158 8.04 8.81 -12.80
N ARG A 159 7.66 9.33 -11.65
CA ARG A 159 6.94 8.61 -10.59
C ARG A 159 5.76 9.43 -10.13
N LYS A 160 4.72 8.73 -9.72
CA LYS A 160 3.52 9.35 -9.15
C LYS A 160 3.14 8.65 -7.86
N ILE A 161 2.76 9.45 -6.87
CA ILE A 161 2.16 8.96 -5.63
C ILE A 161 0.70 9.42 -5.66
N LEU A 162 -0.21 8.48 -5.53
CA LEU A 162 -1.62 8.76 -5.33
C LEU A 162 -1.94 8.59 -3.84
N SER A 163 -2.29 9.69 -3.18
CA SER A 163 -2.73 9.67 -1.78
C SER A 163 -4.25 9.73 -1.74
N ILE A 164 -4.86 8.63 -1.36
CA ILE A 164 -6.32 8.43 -1.36
C ILE A 164 -6.80 8.38 0.08
N GLN A 165 -7.64 9.33 0.50
CA GLN A 165 -8.19 9.37 1.84
C GLN A 165 -9.40 8.46 2.00
N LYS A 166 -9.49 7.73 3.12
CA LYS A 166 -10.66 6.92 3.48
C LYS A 166 -11.72 7.77 4.18
N LYS A 167 -12.86 7.98 3.55
CA LYS A 167 -13.98 8.78 4.11
C LYS A 167 -15.26 8.01 4.38
N ALA A 168 -15.39 6.80 3.85
CA ALA A 168 -16.53 5.94 4.15
C ALA A 168 -16.05 4.50 4.41
N PHE A 169 -16.83 3.74 5.17
CA PHE A 169 -16.54 2.32 5.41
C PHE A 169 -16.69 1.53 4.12
N THR A 170 -15.79 0.58 3.91
CA THR A 170 -15.91 -0.37 2.82
C THR A 170 -17.16 -1.26 3.03
N PRO A 171 -18.08 -1.36 2.05
CA PRO A 171 -19.30 -2.15 2.21
C PRO A 171 -19.03 -3.62 2.55
N LYS A 172 -19.96 -4.25 3.25
CA LYS A 172 -19.94 -5.71 3.45
C LYS A 172 -19.97 -6.40 2.09
N GLY A 173 -19.19 -7.45 1.92
CA GLY A 173 -19.06 -8.14 0.64
C GLY A 173 -17.81 -7.72 -0.16
N TYR A 174 -17.12 -6.67 0.28
CA TYR A 174 -15.80 -6.27 -0.24
C TYR A 174 -14.72 -6.41 0.83
N PRO A 175 -13.48 -6.80 0.43
CA PRO A 175 -13.09 -7.18 -0.92
C PRO A 175 -13.75 -8.49 -1.37
N ARG A 176 -13.96 -8.62 -2.68
CA ARG A 176 -14.41 -9.87 -3.32
C ARG A 176 -13.28 -10.91 -3.34
N HIS A 177 -13.57 -12.12 -3.80
CA HIS A 177 -12.54 -13.14 -4.01
C HIS A 177 -11.52 -12.69 -5.08
N GLY A 178 -10.24 -12.95 -4.86
CA GLY A 178 -9.14 -12.47 -5.71
C GLY A 178 -9.26 -12.80 -7.19
N GLY A 179 -9.80 -13.99 -7.52
CA GLY A 179 -10.08 -14.35 -8.90
C GLY A 179 -11.16 -13.49 -9.56
N THR A 180 -12.15 -13.01 -8.80
CA THR A 180 -13.17 -12.07 -9.28
C THR A 180 -12.59 -10.69 -9.47
N ILE A 181 -11.80 -10.22 -8.51
CA ILE A 181 -11.16 -8.89 -8.56
C ILE A 181 -10.31 -8.74 -9.82
N THR A 182 -9.52 -9.75 -10.15
CA THR A 182 -8.61 -9.69 -11.32
C THR A 182 -9.31 -9.86 -12.66
N LYS A 183 -10.37 -10.68 -12.72
CA LYS A 183 -11.11 -10.93 -13.97
C LYS A 183 -12.15 -9.85 -14.28
N HIS A 184 -12.71 -9.26 -13.26
CA HIS A 184 -13.78 -8.26 -13.33
C HIS A 184 -13.48 -7.13 -12.35
N PRO A 185 -12.44 -6.30 -12.59
CA PRO A 185 -12.13 -5.14 -11.73
C PRO A 185 -13.32 -4.19 -11.63
N LEU A 186 -13.41 -3.44 -10.53
CA LEU A 186 -14.44 -2.40 -10.33
C LEU A 186 -14.21 -1.21 -11.25
#